data_901a56d49398d090da206f4b6364421e
#
_entry.id   901a56d49398d090da206f4b6364421e
#
_cell.length_a   1.000
_cell.length_b   1.000
_cell.length_c   1.000
_cell.angle_alpha   90.00
_cell.angle_beta   90.00
_cell.angle_gamma   90.00
#
_symmetry.space_group_name_H-M   'P 1'
#
loop_
_entity.id
_entity.type
_entity.pdbx_description
1 polymer ?
#
loop_
_entity_poly.entity_id
_entity_poly.type
_entity_poly.pdbx_seq_one_letter_code
_entity_poly.pdbx_strand_id
1 'polypeptide(L)'
;MPYLLAAEADKIQEFIFRSSRLREVVGASQLLTRFCQSVEDTLAKRYNAQVVVNDGGSFRVIFDTGEQAVAFGADLAELYRLALGGSLTVAEPVELNGNFRKANDEAGHKLRWAKSRLQGVMAEPHMPYVAFCASCGVGLANTRGRLKGRRTAQRSQYLCETCQTKTAERDRKPRALL
;
A
#
# COMPACT_ATOMS: atom_id res chain seq x y z
N MET A 1 -22.35 -4.48 -19.07
CA MET A 1 -22.80 -4.38 -17.66
C MET A 1 -21.61 -3.93 -16.85
N PRO A 2 -21.77 -3.00 -15.89
CA PRO A 2 -20.65 -2.53 -15.09
C PRO A 2 -20.13 -3.63 -14.14
N TYR A 3 -18.85 -3.51 -13.74
CA TYR A 3 -18.16 -4.45 -12.87
C TYR A 3 -17.60 -3.73 -11.64
N LEU A 4 -17.74 -4.34 -10.47
CA LEU A 4 -17.15 -3.88 -9.22
C LEU A 4 -15.86 -4.66 -8.94
N LEU A 5 -14.74 -3.96 -8.79
CA LEU A 5 -13.48 -4.50 -8.31
C LEU A 5 -13.29 -4.18 -6.83
N ALA A 6 -12.86 -5.17 -6.08
CA ALA A 6 -12.43 -5.02 -4.71
C ALA A 6 -10.94 -5.33 -4.57
N ALA A 7 -10.20 -4.46 -3.92
CA ALA A 7 -8.80 -4.70 -3.57
C ALA A 7 -8.52 -4.18 -2.16
N GLU A 8 -7.52 -4.78 -1.49
CA GLU A 8 -7.16 -4.40 -0.13
C GLU A 8 -5.69 -4.70 0.16
N ALA A 9 -5.05 -3.75 0.80
CA ALA A 9 -3.67 -3.88 1.25
C ALA A 9 -3.53 -5.01 2.28
N ASP A 10 -2.51 -5.84 2.09
CA ASP A 10 -2.18 -6.89 3.03
C ASP A 10 -1.32 -6.32 4.16
N LYS A 11 -1.58 -6.77 5.39
CA LYS A 11 -0.77 -6.42 6.56
C LYS A 11 -0.49 -4.92 6.74
N ILE A 12 -1.49 -4.08 6.48
CA ILE A 12 -1.35 -2.62 6.54
C ILE A 12 -0.88 -2.12 7.91
N GLN A 13 -1.33 -2.75 8.98
CA GLN A 13 -0.87 -2.42 10.33
C GLN A 13 0.62 -2.73 10.50
N GLU A 14 1.08 -3.85 9.96
CA GLU A 14 2.51 -4.17 9.96
C GLU A 14 3.30 -3.14 9.15
N PHE A 15 2.80 -2.68 8.01
CA PHE A 15 3.42 -1.61 7.22
C PHE A 15 3.53 -0.31 8.02
N ILE A 16 2.45 0.11 8.71
CA ILE A 16 2.42 1.37 9.45
C ILE A 16 3.25 1.28 10.72
N PHE A 17 3.07 0.23 11.52
CA PHE A 17 3.66 0.09 12.86
C PHE A 17 4.92 -0.78 12.93
N ARG A 18 5.50 -1.15 11.80
CA ARG A 18 6.76 -1.92 11.75
C ARG A 18 7.91 -1.25 12.50
N SER A 19 7.88 0.07 12.62
CA SER A 19 8.80 0.86 13.42
C SER A 19 8.08 1.44 14.64
N SER A 20 8.74 1.41 15.80
CA SER A 20 8.27 2.06 17.03
C SER A 20 8.45 3.59 17.00
N ARG A 21 9.02 4.14 15.94
CA ARG A 21 9.32 5.58 15.85
C ARG A 21 8.14 6.34 15.31
N LEU A 22 7.57 7.24 16.10
CA LEU A 22 6.41 8.06 15.74
C LEU A 22 6.57 8.75 14.37
N ARG A 23 7.77 9.23 14.06
CA ARG A 23 8.05 9.88 12.75
C ARG A 23 7.80 8.95 11.56
N GLU A 24 8.20 7.70 11.69
CA GLU A 24 8.03 6.71 10.62
C GLU A 24 6.59 6.21 10.55
N VAL A 25 5.89 6.12 11.66
CA VAL A 25 4.46 5.82 11.71
C VAL A 25 3.65 6.91 10.99
N VAL A 26 3.92 8.18 11.31
CA VAL A 26 3.27 9.32 10.64
C VAL A 26 3.61 9.34 9.15
N GLY A 27 4.89 9.13 8.79
CA GLY A 27 5.31 9.07 7.39
C GLY A 27 4.66 7.91 6.62
N ALA A 28 4.47 6.74 7.25
CA ALA A 28 3.79 5.62 6.62
C ALA A 28 2.32 5.93 6.33
N SER A 29 1.61 6.56 7.26
CA SER A 29 0.23 7.01 7.05
C SER A 29 0.14 8.04 5.94
N GLN A 30 1.05 9.01 5.89
CA GLN A 30 1.10 10.03 4.83
C GLN A 30 1.39 9.42 3.46
N LEU A 31 2.30 8.44 3.37
CA LEU A 31 2.59 7.71 2.14
C LEU A 31 1.35 7.00 1.61
N LEU A 32 0.62 6.31 2.48
CA LEU A 32 -0.61 5.62 2.11
C LEU A 32 -1.67 6.60 1.62
N THR A 33 -1.90 7.70 2.32
CA THR A 33 -2.85 8.74 1.91
C THR A 33 -2.50 9.30 0.53
N ARG A 34 -1.23 9.60 0.27
CA ARG A 34 -0.78 10.07 -1.06
C ARG A 34 -0.93 9.03 -2.13
N PHE A 35 -0.67 7.76 -1.81
CA PHE A 35 -0.91 6.67 -2.74
C PHE A 35 -2.39 6.63 -3.14
N CYS A 36 -3.31 6.66 -2.18
CA CYS A 36 -4.74 6.71 -2.46
C CYS A 36 -5.12 7.90 -3.34
N GLN A 37 -4.62 9.10 -3.04
CA GLN A 37 -4.83 10.29 -3.88
C GLN A 37 -4.31 10.08 -5.31
N SER A 38 -3.13 9.50 -5.48
CA SER A 38 -2.56 9.22 -6.82
C SER A 38 -3.38 8.19 -7.59
N VAL A 39 -3.96 7.19 -6.92
CA VAL A 39 -4.85 6.21 -7.54
C VAL A 39 -6.09 6.92 -8.10
N GLU A 40 -6.72 7.81 -7.34
CA GLU A 40 -7.89 8.54 -7.78
C GLU A 40 -7.57 9.56 -8.88
N ASP A 41 -6.51 10.34 -8.69
CA ASP A 41 -6.16 11.44 -9.59
C ASP A 41 -5.58 10.99 -10.93
N THR A 42 -4.93 9.85 -10.96
CA THR A 42 -4.17 9.38 -12.12
C THR A 42 -4.67 8.03 -12.63
N LEU A 43 -4.62 6.98 -11.81
CA LEU A 43 -4.89 5.63 -12.27
C LEU A 43 -6.37 5.45 -12.63
N ALA A 44 -7.29 5.86 -11.77
CA ALA A 44 -8.72 5.74 -12.01
C ALA A 44 -9.17 6.52 -13.26
N LYS A 45 -8.63 7.72 -13.45
CA LYS A 45 -8.91 8.54 -14.65
C LYS A 45 -8.42 7.87 -15.93
N ARG A 46 -7.25 7.20 -15.89
CA ARG A 46 -6.72 6.49 -17.06
C ARG A 46 -7.64 5.36 -17.52
N TYR A 47 -8.34 4.72 -16.59
CA TYR A 47 -9.26 3.61 -16.86
C TYR A 47 -10.72 4.05 -16.98
N ASN A 48 -11.01 5.37 -16.94
CA ASN A 48 -12.37 5.92 -16.88
C ASN A 48 -13.22 5.25 -15.78
N ALA A 49 -12.61 5.02 -14.63
CA ALA A 49 -13.17 4.24 -13.53
C ALA A 49 -13.84 5.12 -12.49
N GLN A 50 -14.95 4.65 -11.94
CA GLN A 50 -15.64 5.32 -10.85
C GLN A 50 -15.14 4.77 -9.50
N VAL A 51 -14.46 5.60 -8.73
CA VAL A 51 -13.97 5.26 -7.39
C VAL A 51 -15.11 5.38 -6.39
N VAL A 52 -15.36 4.32 -5.63
CA VAL A 52 -16.39 4.27 -4.57
C VAL A 52 -15.76 4.31 -3.19
N VAL A 53 -14.68 3.54 -3.00
CA VAL A 53 -13.88 3.52 -1.77
C VAL A 53 -12.42 3.59 -2.16
N ASN A 54 -11.69 4.49 -1.54
CA ASN A 54 -10.25 4.68 -1.73
C ASN A 54 -9.63 5.25 -0.45
N ASP A 55 -9.62 4.46 0.60
CA ASP A 55 -9.10 4.87 1.89
C ASP A 55 -8.50 3.71 2.67
N GLY A 56 -7.46 4.01 3.48
CA GLY A 56 -6.85 3.05 4.40
C GLY A 56 -6.29 1.78 3.73
N GLY A 57 -6.01 1.83 2.41
CA GLY A 57 -5.57 0.67 1.63
C GLY A 57 -6.70 -0.26 1.21
N SER A 58 -7.96 0.18 1.32
CA SER A 58 -9.14 -0.51 0.80
C SER A 58 -9.65 0.21 -0.44
N PHE A 59 -9.94 -0.53 -1.50
CA PHE A 59 -10.36 0.00 -2.79
C PHE A 59 -11.64 -0.70 -3.26
N ARG A 60 -12.60 0.10 -3.71
CA ARG A 60 -13.80 -0.35 -4.40
C ARG A 60 -13.99 0.55 -5.62
N VAL A 61 -13.90 -0.03 -6.80
CA VAL A 61 -13.88 0.74 -8.05
C VAL A 61 -14.81 0.07 -9.06
N ILE A 62 -15.62 0.88 -9.76
CA ILE A 62 -16.56 0.41 -10.77
C ILE A 62 -16.00 0.72 -12.17
N PHE A 63 -16.18 -0.23 -13.08
CA PHE A 63 -15.72 -0.20 -14.46
C PHE A 63 -16.85 -0.57 -15.42
N ASP A 64 -16.75 -0.13 -16.66
CA ASP A 64 -17.71 -0.49 -17.71
C ASP A 64 -17.54 -1.94 -18.17
N THR A 65 -16.31 -2.49 -18.11
CA THR A 65 -15.99 -3.85 -18.54
C THR A 65 -15.13 -4.60 -17.52
N GLY A 66 -15.27 -5.94 -17.48
CA GLY A 66 -14.45 -6.80 -16.62
C GLY A 66 -12.96 -6.76 -16.98
N GLU A 67 -12.62 -6.59 -18.25
CA GLU A 67 -11.24 -6.50 -18.71
C GLU A 67 -10.54 -5.26 -18.16
N GLN A 68 -11.22 -4.12 -18.19
CA GLN A 68 -10.69 -2.88 -17.58
C GLN A 68 -10.47 -3.06 -16.07
N ALA A 69 -11.40 -3.72 -15.38
CA ALA A 69 -11.29 -4.00 -13.95
C ALA A 69 -10.08 -4.88 -13.64
N VAL A 70 -9.84 -5.93 -14.42
CA VAL A 70 -8.67 -6.82 -14.25
C VAL A 70 -7.37 -6.07 -14.51
N ALA A 71 -7.29 -5.31 -15.61
CA ALA A 71 -6.09 -4.55 -15.95
C ALA A 71 -5.77 -3.48 -14.89
N PHE A 72 -6.79 -2.74 -14.43
CA PHE A 72 -6.65 -1.78 -13.33
C PHE A 72 -6.14 -2.46 -12.05
N GLY A 73 -6.69 -3.63 -11.71
CA GLY A 73 -6.28 -4.38 -10.51
C GLY A 73 -4.82 -4.78 -10.55
N ALA A 74 -4.32 -5.21 -11.71
CA ALA A 74 -2.92 -5.56 -11.92
C ALA A 74 -2.00 -4.32 -11.76
N ASP A 75 -2.33 -3.23 -12.44
CA ASP A 75 -1.59 -1.96 -12.32
C ASP A 75 -1.61 -1.42 -10.89
N LEU A 76 -2.75 -1.48 -10.21
CA LEU A 76 -2.90 -1.04 -8.82
C LEU A 76 -2.00 -1.83 -7.88
N ALA A 77 -1.99 -3.18 -8.01
CA ALA A 77 -1.16 -4.05 -7.17
C ALA A 77 0.34 -3.79 -7.40
N GLU A 78 0.75 -3.62 -8.66
CA GLU A 78 2.15 -3.33 -8.99
C GLU A 78 2.59 -1.94 -8.50
N LEU A 79 1.76 -0.92 -8.68
CA LEU A 79 2.04 0.42 -8.16
C LEU A 79 2.11 0.44 -6.63
N TYR A 80 1.23 -0.32 -5.95
CA TYR A 80 1.27 -0.46 -4.50
C TYR A 80 2.59 -1.09 -4.04
N ARG A 81 3.01 -2.16 -4.70
CA ARG A 81 4.29 -2.84 -4.43
C ARG A 81 5.48 -1.92 -4.61
N LEU A 82 5.53 -1.16 -5.71
CA LEU A 82 6.62 -0.24 -6.02
C LEU A 82 6.66 0.97 -5.09
N ALA A 83 5.50 1.56 -4.76
CA ALA A 83 5.43 2.79 -3.98
C ALA A 83 5.57 2.56 -2.47
N LEU A 84 5.02 1.47 -1.94
CA LEU A 84 4.90 1.22 -0.51
C LEU A 84 5.71 0.00 -0.03
N GLY A 85 6.19 -0.83 -0.96
CA GLY A 85 6.96 -2.04 -0.64
C GLY A 85 6.12 -3.13 0.06
N GLY A 86 4.79 -3.05 -0.07
CA GLY A 86 3.84 -4.01 0.47
C GLY A 86 3.15 -4.83 -0.63
N SER A 87 2.25 -5.71 -0.23
CA SER A 87 1.36 -6.43 -1.14
C SER A 87 -0.07 -5.92 -1.06
N LEU A 88 -0.79 -6.05 -2.16
CA LEU A 88 -2.19 -5.70 -2.28
C LEU A 88 -2.91 -6.88 -2.92
N THR A 89 -3.91 -7.41 -2.21
CA THR A 89 -4.76 -8.47 -2.75
C THR A 89 -5.88 -7.86 -3.58
N VAL A 90 -6.04 -8.34 -4.80
CA VAL A 90 -7.10 -7.95 -5.73
C VAL A 90 -8.04 -9.13 -5.92
N ALA A 91 -9.34 -8.90 -5.77
CA ALA A 91 -10.36 -9.90 -6.03
C ALA A 91 -10.73 -9.94 -7.52
N GLU A 92 -11.27 -11.07 -7.98
CA GLU A 92 -11.91 -11.12 -9.29
C GLU A 92 -13.08 -10.13 -9.34
N PRO A 93 -13.24 -9.36 -10.45
CA PRO A 93 -14.37 -8.45 -10.61
C PRO A 93 -15.72 -9.15 -10.50
N VAL A 94 -16.72 -8.44 -10.00
CA VAL A 94 -18.10 -8.90 -9.84
C VAL A 94 -19.01 -8.04 -10.71
N GLU A 95 -19.94 -8.67 -11.43
CA GLU A 95 -20.95 -7.94 -12.21
C GLU A 95 -21.89 -7.16 -11.30
N LEU A 96 -22.12 -5.90 -11.66
CA LEU A 96 -23.01 -4.99 -10.95
C LEU A 96 -24.42 -5.02 -11.58
N ASN A 97 -25.24 -6.00 -11.17
CA ASN A 97 -26.59 -6.22 -11.69
C ASN A 97 -27.65 -5.34 -10.98
N GLY A 98 -27.43 -4.02 -10.92
CA GLY A 98 -28.37 -3.08 -10.31
C GLY A 98 -28.46 -3.13 -8.77
N ASN A 99 -27.83 -4.08 -8.10
CA ASN A 99 -27.79 -4.20 -6.64
C ASN A 99 -26.35 -4.08 -6.13
N PHE A 100 -25.93 -2.86 -5.81
CA PHE A 100 -24.58 -2.57 -5.32
C PHE A 100 -24.24 -3.34 -4.04
N ARG A 101 -25.19 -3.46 -3.09
CA ARG A 101 -24.96 -4.16 -1.83
C ARG A 101 -24.58 -5.62 -2.06
N LYS A 102 -25.35 -6.32 -2.89
CA LYS A 102 -25.08 -7.73 -3.23
C LYS A 102 -23.72 -7.88 -3.92
N ALA A 103 -23.42 -7.03 -4.90
CA ALA A 103 -22.13 -7.08 -5.59
C ALA A 103 -20.96 -6.78 -4.66
N ASN A 104 -21.11 -5.83 -3.72
CA ASN A 104 -20.07 -5.51 -2.74
C ASN A 104 -19.85 -6.64 -1.73
N ASP A 105 -20.90 -7.30 -1.28
CA ASP A 105 -20.80 -8.46 -0.39
C ASP A 105 -20.09 -9.63 -1.11
N GLU A 106 -20.42 -9.88 -2.37
CA GLU A 106 -19.77 -10.90 -3.21
C GLU A 106 -18.30 -10.57 -3.45
N ALA A 107 -17.99 -9.33 -3.82
CA ALA A 107 -16.61 -8.87 -3.99
C ALA A 107 -15.80 -9.01 -2.69
N GLY A 108 -16.42 -8.72 -1.54
CA GLY A 108 -15.81 -8.95 -0.22
C GLY A 108 -15.55 -10.43 0.07
N HIS A 109 -16.44 -11.34 -0.34
CA HIS A 109 -16.20 -12.78 -0.24
C HIS A 109 -15.05 -13.24 -1.11
N LYS A 110 -15.03 -12.84 -2.39
CA LYS A 110 -13.91 -13.14 -3.31
C LYS A 110 -12.58 -12.61 -2.79
N LEU A 111 -12.57 -11.41 -2.21
CA LEU A 111 -11.37 -10.80 -1.64
C LEU A 111 -10.83 -11.62 -0.45
N ARG A 112 -11.70 -12.01 0.48
CA ARG A 112 -11.30 -12.88 1.60
C ARG A 112 -10.75 -14.22 1.14
N TRP A 113 -11.38 -14.81 0.14
CA TRP A 113 -10.93 -16.06 -0.46
C TRP A 113 -9.56 -15.91 -1.16
N ALA A 114 -9.34 -14.82 -1.92
CA ALA A 114 -8.06 -14.51 -2.51
C ALA A 114 -6.98 -14.34 -1.44
N LYS A 115 -7.26 -13.62 -0.37
CA LYS A 115 -6.34 -13.45 0.78
C LYS A 115 -5.97 -14.77 1.44
N SER A 116 -6.91 -15.68 1.59
CA SER A 116 -6.64 -16.99 2.23
C SER A 116 -5.70 -17.89 1.41
N ARG A 117 -5.65 -17.72 0.10
CA ARG A 117 -4.75 -18.46 -0.81
C ARG A 117 -3.35 -17.90 -0.90
N LEU A 118 -3.18 -16.59 -0.67
CA LEU A 118 -1.89 -15.89 -0.74
C LEU A 118 -1.06 -15.98 0.54
N GLN A 119 -1.51 -16.71 1.56
CA GLN A 119 -0.74 -17.00 2.78
C GLN A 119 0.40 -18.01 2.55
N GLY A 120 1.04 -17.97 1.39
CA GLY A 120 2.34 -18.56 1.22
C GLY A 120 3.34 -17.76 2.06
N VAL A 121 3.99 -18.45 3.00
CA VAL A 121 5.13 -17.92 3.75
C VAL A 121 6.21 -17.53 2.74
N MET A 122 6.28 -16.25 2.41
CA MET A 122 7.47 -15.73 1.74
C MET A 122 8.56 -15.70 2.80
N ALA A 123 9.39 -16.75 2.81
CA ALA A 123 10.62 -16.74 3.58
C ALA A 123 11.49 -15.60 3.05
N GLU A 124 11.70 -14.56 3.85
CA GLU A 124 12.70 -13.54 3.51
C GLU A 124 14.07 -14.24 3.42
N PRO A 125 14.81 -14.11 2.31
CA PRO A 125 16.11 -14.73 2.19
C PRO A 125 17.06 -14.14 3.23
N HIS A 126 17.52 -14.95 4.18
CA HIS A 126 18.56 -14.56 5.12
C HIS A 126 19.90 -14.57 4.41
N MET A 127 20.43 -13.39 4.12
CA MET A 127 21.79 -13.24 3.62
C MET A 127 22.76 -13.07 4.81
N PRO A 128 23.75 -13.94 5.00
CA PRO A 128 24.56 -14.01 6.23
C PRO A 128 25.45 -12.79 6.48
N TYR A 129 25.62 -11.89 5.54
CA TYR A 129 26.49 -10.71 5.66
C TYR A 129 25.76 -9.38 5.50
N VAL A 130 24.48 -9.32 5.79
CA VAL A 130 23.67 -8.12 5.61
C VAL A 130 23.19 -7.59 6.95
N ALA A 131 23.36 -6.30 7.20
CA ALA A 131 22.83 -5.66 8.39
C ALA A 131 21.32 -5.48 8.27
N PHE A 132 20.59 -5.76 9.33
CA PHE A 132 19.19 -5.41 9.42
C PHE A 132 19.01 -3.90 9.66
N CYS A 133 17.91 -3.37 9.20
CA CYS A 133 17.56 -1.96 9.38
C CYS A 133 17.53 -1.58 10.86
N ALA A 134 18.28 -0.56 11.23
CA ALA A 134 18.35 -0.06 12.61
C ALA A 134 17.02 0.55 13.11
N SER A 135 16.03 0.74 12.23
CA SER A 135 14.73 1.26 12.57
C SER A 135 13.68 0.18 12.77
N CYS A 136 13.46 -0.70 11.81
CA CYS A 136 12.42 -1.71 11.88
C CYS A 136 12.92 -3.10 12.31
N GLY A 137 14.23 -3.35 12.28
CA GLY A 137 14.82 -4.63 12.65
C GLY A 137 14.58 -5.79 11.66
N VAL A 138 13.85 -5.58 10.56
CA VAL A 138 13.39 -6.63 9.64
C VAL A 138 13.95 -6.45 8.23
N GLY A 139 13.82 -5.26 7.66
CA GLY A 139 14.27 -4.98 6.30
C GLY A 139 15.80 -4.96 6.20
N LEU A 140 16.33 -5.40 5.06
CA LEU A 140 17.77 -5.32 4.81
C LEU A 140 18.21 -3.86 4.66
N ALA A 141 19.24 -3.48 5.39
CA ALA A 141 19.79 -2.15 5.35
C ALA A 141 20.63 -1.97 4.08
N ASN A 142 20.18 -1.08 3.21
CA ASN A 142 20.85 -0.73 1.95
C ASN A 142 21.35 0.71 1.89
N THR A 143 20.98 1.53 2.85
CA THR A 143 21.32 2.95 2.87
C THR A 143 21.81 3.41 4.24
N ARG A 144 22.74 4.37 4.23
CA ARG A 144 23.21 5.05 5.42
C ARG A 144 22.39 6.33 5.60
N GLY A 145 21.53 6.37 6.61
CA GLY A 145 20.68 7.51 6.91
C GLY A 145 21.00 8.16 8.25
N ARG A 146 20.59 9.42 8.43
CA ARG A 146 20.64 10.10 9.72
C ARG A 146 19.25 10.07 10.34
N LEU A 147 19.13 9.44 11.49
CA LEU A 147 17.90 9.47 12.26
C LEU A 147 17.95 10.69 13.19
N LYS A 148 17.11 11.69 12.91
CA LYS A 148 16.96 12.88 13.76
C LYS A 148 16.25 12.48 15.07
N GLY A 149 16.98 12.37 16.17
CA GLY A 149 16.45 12.14 17.51
C GLY A 149 16.66 13.35 18.42
N ARG A 150 15.85 13.49 19.45
CA ARG A 150 15.79 14.71 20.31
C ARG A 150 17.04 15.01 21.15
N ARG A 151 17.97 14.07 21.39
CA ARG A 151 19.09 14.28 22.34
C ARG A 151 20.36 13.44 22.16
N THR A 152 20.50 12.62 21.15
CA THR A 152 21.74 11.85 20.95
C THR A 152 22.39 12.23 19.65
N ALA A 153 23.72 12.34 19.72
CA ALA A 153 24.57 12.64 18.58
C ALA A 153 24.05 11.98 17.29
N GLN A 154 24.03 12.74 16.23
CA GLN A 154 23.60 12.36 14.87
C GLN A 154 24.41 11.12 14.39
N ARG A 155 24.15 9.95 14.96
CA ARG A 155 24.78 8.72 14.51
C ARG A 155 24.14 8.32 13.19
N SER A 156 24.97 8.19 12.17
CA SER A 156 24.52 7.52 10.94
C SER A 156 24.15 6.09 11.26
N GLN A 157 22.97 5.68 10.81
CA GLN A 157 22.47 4.32 10.98
C GLN A 157 22.17 3.73 9.61
N TYR A 158 22.24 2.43 9.51
CA TYR A 158 21.89 1.72 8.29
C TYR A 158 20.40 1.45 8.28
N LEU A 159 19.71 1.86 7.22
CA LEU A 159 18.27 1.81 7.08
C LEU A 159 17.89 1.02 5.82
N CYS A 160 16.75 0.34 5.85
CA CYS A 160 16.12 -0.17 4.65
C CYS A 160 15.42 0.97 3.89
N GLU A 161 15.20 0.76 2.61
CA GLU A 161 14.58 1.73 1.71
C GLU A 161 13.20 2.21 2.23
N THR A 162 12.36 1.27 2.66
CA THR A 162 11.03 1.58 3.22
C THR A 162 11.09 2.54 4.42
N CYS A 163 12.01 2.31 5.37
CA CYS A 163 12.15 3.19 6.53
C CYS A 163 12.73 4.55 6.14
N GLN A 164 13.60 4.60 5.16
CA GLN A 164 14.12 5.86 4.63
C GLN A 164 13.02 6.67 3.93
N THR A 165 12.21 6.04 3.09
CA THR A 165 11.08 6.66 2.40
C THR A 165 10.06 7.22 3.39
N LYS A 166 9.70 6.46 4.43
CA LYS A 166 8.80 6.92 5.50
C LYS A 166 9.33 8.15 6.22
N THR A 167 10.64 8.19 6.50
CA THR A 167 11.26 9.33 7.16
C THR A 167 11.28 10.56 6.26
N ALA A 168 11.60 10.38 4.98
CA ALA A 168 11.62 11.45 3.99
C ALA A 168 10.22 12.02 3.75
N GLU A 169 9.22 11.17 3.70
CA GLU A 169 7.82 11.56 3.49
C GLU A 169 7.30 12.43 4.63
N ARG A 170 7.60 12.09 5.86
CA ARG A 170 7.23 12.88 7.02
C ARG A 170 7.86 14.28 7.02
N ASP A 171 9.09 14.41 6.51
CA ASP A 171 9.80 15.68 6.46
C ASP A 171 9.37 16.55 5.25
N ARG A 172 8.56 16.01 4.33
CA ARG A 172 7.91 16.79 3.27
C ARG A 172 6.92 17.78 3.88
N LYS A 173 7.04 19.04 3.50
CA LYS A 173 6.02 20.04 3.84
C LYS A 173 4.71 19.64 3.19
N PRO A 174 3.56 19.67 3.91
CA PRO A 174 2.27 19.53 3.26
C PRO A 174 2.19 20.60 2.15
N ARG A 175 1.78 20.20 0.95
CA ARG A 175 1.39 21.17 -0.07
C ARG A 175 0.27 21.99 0.55
N ALA A 176 0.46 23.30 0.64
CA ALA A 176 -0.62 24.19 1.04
C ALA A 176 -1.81 23.86 0.13
N LEU A 177 -2.92 23.49 0.75
CA LEU A 177 -4.19 23.42 0.07
C LEU A 177 -4.55 24.88 -0.25
N LEU A 178 -4.30 25.30 -1.48
CA LEU A 178 -4.84 26.51 -2.08
C LEU A 178 -6.18 26.18 -2.71
#